data_903050d3cc8bf211441ed5b9e4918d72
#
_entry.id   903050d3cc8bf211441ed5b9e4918d72
#
_cell.length_a   1.000
_cell.length_b   1.000
_cell.length_c   1.000
_cell.angle_alpha   90.00
_cell.angle_beta   90.00
_cell.angle_gamma   90.00
#
_symmetry.space_group_name_H-M   'P 1'
#
loop_
_entity.id
_entity.type
_entity.pdbx_description
1 polymer ?
#
loop_
_entity_poly.entity_id
_entity_poly.type
_entity_poly.pdbx_seq_one_letter_code
_entity_poly.pdbx_strand_id
1 'polypeptide(L)'
;MAINSGTPVYAAVAPAIAGQFKGLPSNKIRNAFKALGFTDVVEVAVGADLCTVEEAKDFMEEVPEKQPFMATSCCPAWSVMAKKTFPDIAPYISMALTPMVLTGRLTKQHYPDCRVVFIGPCAAKKLEASRRSIRSDIDFVLTFEEVAGMFAAKEVDFNAVEVDEKPLSFSSADGRGFAVSGGVAKAVVNAIHKLDPEREVKVANAQGLDECVKLLRMAKAGKYNGYLLEGMACPGGCVAGAGTINNPDKSAMEVLKSKKESCFEGAVDTPFIDRLSTLENMYNEFDKMKEI
;
A
#
# COMPACT_ATOMS: atom_id res chain seq x y z
N MET A 1 12.55 21.17 11.99
CA MET A 1 12.09 20.09 11.10
C MET A 1 11.21 19.15 11.93
N ALA A 2 10.27 18.43 11.33
CA ALA A 2 9.24 17.66 12.05
C ALA A 2 9.79 16.76 13.17
N ILE A 3 10.84 15.98 12.90
CA ILE A 3 11.47 15.05 13.88
C ILE A 3 12.02 15.79 15.13
N ASN A 4 12.37 17.07 15.02
CA ASN A 4 12.94 17.84 16.12
C ASN A 4 11.95 18.86 16.72
N SER A 5 10.67 18.80 16.34
CA SER A 5 9.64 19.78 16.75
C SER A 5 8.98 19.48 18.11
N GLY A 6 9.27 18.32 18.69
CA GLY A 6 8.56 17.80 19.87
C GLY A 6 7.22 17.11 19.55
N THR A 7 6.74 17.20 18.30
CA THR A 7 5.56 16.46 17.83
C THR A 7 5.94 15.02 17.56
N PRO A 8 5.14 14.01 18.00
CA PRO A 8 5.38 12.62 17.65
C PRO A 8 5.36 12.39 16.14
N VAL A 9 6.36 11.71 15.60
CA VAL A 9 6.50 11.42 14.16
C VAL A 9 6.55 9.92 13.94
N TYR A 10 5.58 9.39 13.21
CA TYR A 10 5.49 7.96 12.89
C TYR A 10 5.96 7.70 11.47
N ALA A 11 6.78 6.66 11.31
CA ALA A 11 7.22 6.17 10.01
C ALA A 11 6.22 5.12 9.50
N ALA A 12 5.43 5.45 8.48
CA ALA A 12 4.58 4.50 7.77
C ALA A 12 5.40 3.83 6.67
N VAL A 13 5.88 2.61 6.92
CA VAL A 13 6.88 1.95 6.08
C VAL A 13 6.24 0.95 5.12
N ALA A 14 6.48 1.12 3.83
CA ALA A 14 5.96 0.23 2.78
C ALA A 14 6.60 -1.18 2.85
N PRO A 15 5.85 -2.25 2.53
CA PRO A 15 6.37 -3.63 2.55
C PRO A 15 7.61 -3.85 1.67
N ALA A 16 7.76 -3.04 0.62
CA ALA A 16 8.93 -3.06 -0.25
C ALA A 16 10.26 -2.70 0.45
N ILE A 17 10.23 -2.31 1.75
CA ILE A 17 11.45 -2.09 2.53
C ILE A 17 12.25 -3.37 2.71
N ALA A 18 11.59 -4.52 2.62
CA ALA A 18 12.26 -5.81 2.71
C ALA A 18 13.40 -5.90 1.67
N GLY A 19 14.62 -6.09 2.16
CA GLY A 19 15.82 -6.19 1.34
C GLY A 19 16.38 -4.88 0.78
N GLN A 20 15.82 -3.70 1.13
CA GLN A 20 16.37 -2.42 0.64
C GLN A 20 17.69 -2.06 1.34
N PHE A 21 17.77 -2.26 2.65
CA PHE A 21 18.95 -1.89 3.44
C PHE A 21 19.73 -3.13 3.84
N LYS A 22 20.96 -3.27 3.31
CA LYS A 22 21.85 -4.38 3.68
C LYS A 22 22.14 -4.33 5.18
N GLY A 23 21.90 -5.44 5.88
CA GLY A 23 22.13 -5.55 7.33
C GLY A 23 20.99 -5.04 8.20
N LEU A 24 19.84 -4.67 7.60
CA LEU A 24 18.65 -4.26 8.34
C LEU A 24 17.52 -5.31 8.14
N PRO A 25 17.47 -6.36 8.96
CA PRO A 25 16.36 -7.31 8.95
C PRO A 25 15.08 -6.69 9.55
N SER A 26 13.92 -7.33 9.32
CA SER A 26 12.60 -6.87 9.76
C SER A 26 12.55 -6.52 11.24
N ASN A 27 13.14 -7.34 12.10
CA ASN A 27 13.18 -7.16 13.56
C ASN A 27 14.11 -6.04 14.06
N LYS A 28 14.82 -5.34 13.19
CA LYS A 28 15.61 -4.14 13.51
C LYS A 28 15.03 -2.85 12.92
N ILE A 29 14.07 -2.94 12.02
CA ILE A 29 13.50 -1.76 11.31
C ILE A 29 13.02 -0.72 12.30
N ARG A 30 12.21 -1.10 13.29
CA ARG A 30 11.65 -0.19 14.28
C ARG A 30 12.72 0.60 15.02
N ASN A 31 13.72 -0.09 15.55
CA ASN A 31 14.79 0.54 16.32
C ASN A 31 15.73 1.38 15.44
N ALA A 32 15.97 0.99 14.20
CA ALA A 32 16.73 1.81 13.25
C ALA A 32 16.02 3.13 12.94
N PHE A 33 14.71 3.12 12.75
CA PHE A 33 13.93 4.35 12.52
C PHE A 33 13.85 5.20 13.80
N LYS A 34 13.76 4.60 14.99
CA LYS A 34 13.89 5.33 16.27
C LYS A 34 15.24 6.03 16.42
N ALA A 35 16.31 5.42 15.94
CA ALA A 35 17.65 6.06 15.91
C ALA A 35 17.69 7.28 14.97
N LEU A 36 16.86 7.35 13.92
CA LEU A 36 16.67 8.56 13.11
C LEU A 36 15.88 9.66 13.83
N GLY A 37 15.17 9.33 14.92
CA GLY A 37 14.33 10.24 15.69
C GLY A 37 12.83 10.08 15.45
N PHE A 38 12.39 9.03 14.75
CA PHE A 38 10.97 8.68 14.68
C PHE A 38 10.49 8.15 16.04
N THR A 39 9.23 8.45 16.37
CA THR A 39 8.57 7.97 17.59
C THR A 39 8.36 6.46 17.53
N ASP A 40 7.81 5.99 16.41
CA ASP A 40 7.62 4.57 16.14
C ASP A 40 7.44 4.30 14.64
N VAL A 41 7.31 3.01 14.29
CA VAL A 41 7.07 2.51 12.93
C VAL A 41 5.70 1.86 12.85
N VAL A 42 4.96 2.16 11.78
CA VAL A 42 3.72 1.48 11.39
C VAL A 42 3.93 0.86 10.01
N GLU A 43 3.65 -0.43 9.89
CA GLU A 43 3.81 -1.12 8.60
C GLU A 43 2.61 -0.85 7.69
N VAL A 44 2.85 -0.39 6.46
CA VAL A 44 1.79 -0.07 5.49
C VAL A 44 1.08 -1.33 4.97
N ALA A 45 1.61 -2.51 5.26
CA ALA A 45 0.92 -3.79 5.04
C ALA A 45 -0.42 -3.86 5.80
N VAL A 46 -0.56 -3.19 6.95
CA VAL A 46 -1.85 -3.06 7.66
C VAL A 46 -2.89 -2.33 6.81
N GLY A 47 -2.50 -1.22 6.20
CA GLY A 47 -3.37 -0.51 5.26
C GLY A 47 -3.63 -1.30 3.98
N ALA A 48 -2.70 -2.17 3.57
CA ALA A 48 -2.93 -3.09 2.46
C ALA A 48 -3.98 -4.15 2.78
N ASP A 49 -4.01 -4.66 4.00
CA ASP A 49 -5.05 -5.58 4.48
C ASP A 49 -6.43 -4.91 4.44
N LEU A 50 -6.54 -3.68 4.92
CA LEU A 50 -7.79 -2.90 4.88
C LEU A 50 -8.25 -2.65 3.43
N CYS A 51 -7.34 -2.20 2.57
CA CYS A 51 -7.60 -2.00 1.14
C CYS A 51 -8.06 -3.29 0.45
N THR A 52 -7.44 -4.43 0.79
CA THR A 52 -7.81 -5.75 0.25
C THR A 52 -9.27 -6.09 0.56
N VAL A 53 -9.69 -5.88 1.80
CA VAL A 53 -11.06 -6.23 2.22
C VAL A 53 -12.10 -5.30 1.60
N GLU A 54 -11.79 -4.02 1.46
CA GLU A 54 -12.62 -3.04 0.77
C GLU A 54 -12.77 -3.43 -0.71
N GLU A 55 -11.66 -3.63 -1.44
CA GLU A 55 -11.69 -4.05 -2.86
C GLU A 55 -12.37 -5.43 -3.06
N ALA A 56 -12.24 -6.35 -2.11
CA ALA A 56 -12.91 -7.65 -2.18
C ALA A 56 -14.44 -7.51 -2.07
N LYS A 57 -14.93 -6.69 -1.14
CA LYS A 57 -16.37 -6.39 -0.99
C LYS A 57 -16.92 -5.68 -2.23
N ASP A 58 -16.23 -4.64 -2.71
CA ASP A 58 -16.62 -3.89 -3.90
C ASP A 58 -16.71 -4.82 -5.11
N PHE A 59 -15.69 -5.68 -5.32
CA PHE A 59 -15.71 -6.64 -6.42
C PHE A 59 -16.91 -7.59 -6.35
N MET A 60 -17.20 -8.15 -5.19
CA MET A 60 -18.33 -9.08 -5.02
C MET A 60 -19.69 -8.39 -5.24
N GLU A 61 -19.81 -7.12 -4.87
CA GLU A 61 -21.04 -6.34 -5.02
C GLU A 61 -21.25 -5.81 -6.43
N GLU A 62 -20.16 -5.45 -7.13
CA GLU A 62 -20.22 -4.68 -8.35
C GLU A 62 -20.05 -5.54 -9.62
N VAL A 63 -19.23 -6.59 -9.58
CA VAL A 63 -18.83 -7.36 -10.78
C VAL A 63 -19.52 -8.72 -10.80
N PRO A 64 -20.14 -9.13 -11.95
CA PRO A 64 -20.26 -8.38 -13.22
C PRO A 64 -21.56 -7.57 -13.36
N GLU A 65 -22.45 -7.56 -12.37
CA GLU A 65 -23.85 -7.11 -12.48
C GLU A 65 -23.96 -5.60 -12.70
N LYS A 66 -23.15 -4.80 -12.00
CA LYS A 66 -23.18 -3.33 -12.08
C LYS A 66 -22.08 -2.78 -12.99
N GLN A 67 -20.94 -3.47 -13.05
CA GLN A 67 -19.82 -3.09 -13.92
C GLN A 67 -19.14 -4.32 -14.54
N PRO A 68 -18.59 -4.18 -15.78
CA PRO A 68 -18.06 -5.34 -16.51
C PRO A 68 -16.80 -5.94 -15.87
N PHE A 69 -16.00 -5.14 -15.19
CA PHE A 69 -14.79 -5.54 -14.49
C PHE A 69 -14.45 -4.51 -13.41
N MET A 70 -13.59 -4.86 -12.46
CA MET A 70 -13.00 -3.91 -11.54
C MET A 70 -11.48 -3.88 -11.71
N ALA A 71 -10.88 -2.69 -11.69
CA ALA A 71 -9.44 -2.50 -11.68
C ALA A 71 -8.98 -1.96 -10.32
N THR A 72 -7.90 -2.52 -9.75
CA THR A 72 -7.34 -2.08 -8.47
C THR A 72 -6.82 -0.64 -8.54
N SER A 73 -6.75 0.08 -7.41
CA SER A 73 -6.37 1.50 -7.38
C SER A 73 -5.09 1.81 -6.62
N CYS A 74 -4.49 0.85 -5.93
CA CYS A 74 -3.39 1.06 -4.96
C CYS A 74 -2.11 1.66 -5.58
N CYS A 75 -1.86 1.52 -6.87
CA CYS A 75 -0.76 2.16 -7.59
C CYS A 75 -1.20 3.51 -8.19
N PRO A 76 -0.77 4.67 -7.63
CA PRO A 76 -1.26 5.98 -8.09
C PRO A 76 -0.82 6.33 -9.52
N ALA A 77 0.34 5.86 -9.97
CA ALA A 77 0.79 6.09 -11.35
C ALA A 77 -0.09 5.35 -12.36
N TRP A 78 -0.46 4.09 -12.06
CA TRP A 78 -1.40 3.30 -12.83
C TRP A 78 -2.80 3.92 -12.85
N SER A 79 -3.39 4.17 -11.68
CA SER A 79 -4.77 4.65 -11.57
C SER A 79 -4.96 6.03 -12.21
N VAL A 80 -3.98 6.94 -12.08
CA VAL A 80 -4.02 8.25 -12.73
C VAL A 80 -3.88 8.13 -14.24
N MET A 81 -2.96 7.30 -14.74
CA MET A 81 -2.82 7.03 -16.17
C MET A 81 -4.13 6.45 -16.72
N ALA A 82 -4.71 5.46 -16.05
CA ALA A 82 -5.94 4.82 -16.47
C ALA A 82 -7.11 5.83 -16.56
N LYS A 83 -7.35 6.62 -15.51
CA LYS A 83 -8.41 7.64 -15.46
C LYS A 83 -8.24 8.75 -16.50
N LYS A 84 -6.99 9.16 -16.78
CA LYS A 84 -6.72 10.20 -17.78
C LYS A 84 -6.78 9.71 -19.22
N THR A 85 -6.29 8.50 -19.49
CA THR A 85 -6.18 7.95 -20.86
C THR A 85 -7.48 7.28 -21.29
N PHE A 86 -8.25 6.75 -20.34
CA PHE A 86 -9.49 6.00 -20.57
C PHE A 86 -10.60 6.53 -19.66
N PRO A 87 -11.09 7.77 -19.87
CA PRO A 87 -12.08 8.37 -18.98
C PRO A 87 -13.42 7.62 -18.94
N ASP A 88 -13.78 6.91 -20.01
CA ASP A 88 -14.97 6.09 -20.12
C ASP A 88 -14.95 4.81 -19.26
N ILE A 89 -13.78 4.30 -18.91
CA ILE A 89 -13.64 3.17 -17.98
C ILE A 89 -13.14 3.60 -16.59
N ALA A 90 -12.93 4.89 -16.37
CA ALA A 90 -12.52 5.42 -15.08
C ALA A 90 -13.46 5.02 -13.91
N PRO A 91 -14.78 4.88 -14.10
CA PRO A 91 -15.70 4.40 -13.07
C PRO A 91 -15.42 2.96 -12.60
N TYR A 92 -14.76 2.13 -13.42
CA TYR A 92 -14.46 0.74 -13.09
C TYR A 92 -13.12 0.56 -12.36
N ILE A 93 -12.44 1.68 -12.06
CA ILE A 93 -11.25 1.67 -11.22
C ILE A 93 -11.69 1.87 -9.78
N SER A 94 -11.33 0.92 -8.93
CA SER A 94 -11.67 0.93 -7.50
C SER A 94 -11.47 2.32 -6.87
N MET A 95 -12.39 2.70 -6.03
CA MET A 95 -12.33 3.92 -5.24
C MET A 95 -11.78 3.69 -3.84
N ALA A 96 -11.41 2.46 -3.50
CA ALA A 96 -10.77 2.12 -2.25
C ALA A 96 -9.55 3.02 -1.99
N LEU A 97 -9.40 3.44 -0.75
CA LEU A 97 -8.24 4.23 -0.32
C LEU A 97 -6.98 3.39 -0.43
N THR A 98 -5.88 4.02 -0.85
CA THR A 98 -4.63 3.28 -0.97
C THR A 98 -4.06 2.87 0.39
N PRO A 99 -3.25 1.80 0.47
CA PRO A 99 -2.62 1.36 1.71
C PRO A 99 -1.90 2.48 2.48
N MET A 100 -1.24 3.40 1.76
CA MET A 100 -0.59 4.56 2.37
C MET A 100 -1.61 5.43 3.13
N VAL A 101 -2.73 5.75 2.51
CA VAL A 101 -3.75 6.64 3.09
C VAL A 101 -4.45 5.97 4.26
N LEU A 102 -4.86 4.71 4.10
CA LEU A 102 -5.50 3.93 5.18
C LEU A 102 -4.59 3.81 6.40
N THR A 103 -3.29 3.54 6.20
CA THR A 103 -2.32 3.50 7.30
C THR A 103 -2.18 4.86 7.97
N GLY A 104 -2.12 5.94 7.20
CA GLY A 104 -2.04 7.30 7.73
C GLY A 104 -3.25 7.67 8.58
N ARG A 105 -4.46 7.40 8.08
CA ARG A 105 -5.72 7.63 8.81
C ARG A 105 -5.77 6.82 10.09
N LEU A 106 -5.52 5.51 10.01
CA LEU A 106 -5.49 4.63 11.17
C LEU A 106 -4.50 5.13 12.23
N THR A 107 -3.32 5.57 11.80
CA THR A 107 -2.29 6.11 12.69
C THR A 107 -2.77 7.40 13.37
N LYS A 108 -3.32 8.35 12.62
CA LYS A 108 -3.83 9.62 13.16
C LYS A 108 -5.10 9.46 13.99
N GLN A 109 -5.93 8.47 13.68
CA GLN A 109 -7.07 8.13 14.52
C GLN A 109 -6.63 7.64 15.91
N HIS A 110 -5.52 6.90 15.95
CA HIS A 110 -4.97 6.37 17.20
C HIS A 110 -4.09 7.39 17.94
N TYR A 111 -3.40 8.26 17.19
CA TYR A 111 -2.50 9.31 17.69
C TYR A 111 -2.83 10.66 17.01
N PRO A 112 -3.88 11.38 17.45
CA PRO A 112 -4.41 12.55 16.72
C PRO A 112 -3.39 13.67 16.46
N ASP A 113 -2.46 13.89 17.38
CA ASP A 113 -1.47 14.99 17.31
C ASP A 113 -0.16 14.58 16.64
N CYS A 114 -0.11 13.42 15.99
CA CYS A 114 1.10 12.94 15.34
C CYS A 114 1.29 13.48 13.91
N ARG A 115 2.54 13.38 13.44
CA ARG A 115 2.90 13.46 12.02
C ARG A 115 3.16 12.07 11.47
N VAL A 116 2.68 11.83 10.25
CA VAL A 116 2.91 10.56 9.54
C VAL A 116 3.79 10.81 8.34
N VAL A 117 4.91 10.10 8.28
CA VAL A 117 5.85 10.12 7.16
C VAL A 117 5.77 8.77 6.45
N PHE A 118 5.23 8.76 5.22
CA PHE A 118 5.29 7.54 4.40
C PHE A 118 6.69 7.34 3.88
N ILE A 119 7.20 6.12 4.02
CA ILE A 119 8.52 5.69 3.57
C ILE A 119 8.37 4.51 2.62
N GLY A 120 8.73 4.71 1.37
CA GLY A 120 8.51 3.67 0.37
C GLY A 120 9.23 3.91 -0.96
N PRO A 121 9.03 3.03 -1.94
CA PRO A 121 9.78 3.02 -3.19
C PRO A 121 9.30 4.03 -4.24
N CYS A 122 8.26 4.82 -3.96
CA CYS A 122 7.42 5.40 -5.01
C CYS A 122 7.40 6.93 -5.01
N ALA A 123 7.93 7.56 -6.09
CA ALA A 123 7.83 9.00 -6.28
C ALA A 123 6.39 9.48 -6.53
N ALA A 124 5.53 8.66 -7.16
CA ALA A 124 4.13 9.01 -7.40
C ALA A 124 3.31 9.16 -6.09
N LYS A 125 3.74 8.53 -5.00
CA LYS A 125 3.15 8.71 -3.67
C LYS A 125 3.34 10.13 -3.12
N LYS A 126 4.39 10.85 -3.52
CA LYS A 126 4.57 12.28 -3.18
C LYS A 126 3.44 13.13 -3.79
N LEU A 127 3.09 12.85 -5.04
CA LEU A 127 1.98 13.55 -5.71
C LEU A 127 0.62 13.14 -5.13
N GLU A 128 0.43 11.87 -4.79
CA GLU A 128 -0.78 11.40 -4.13
C GLU A 128 -0.99 12.10 -2.78
N ALA A 129 0.02 12.14 -1.92
CA ALA A 129 -0.04 12.81 -0.62
C ALA A 129 -0.30 14.33 -0.71
N SER A 130 -0.01 14.97 -1.84
CA SER A 130 -0.27 16.41 -2.05
C SER A 130 -1.73 16.74 -2.36
N ARG A 131 -2.59 15.73 -2.64
CA ARG A 131 -4.00 15.95 -2.96
C ARG A 131 -4.76 16.51 -1.75
N ARG A 132 -5.71 17.42 -1.99
CA ARG A 132 -6.49 18.06 -0.93
C ARG A 132 -7.18 17.07 0.01
N SER A 133 -7.73 15.98 -0.53
CA SER A 133 -8.44 14.94 0.21
C SER A 133 -7.54 14.02 1.05
N ILE A 134 -6.22 14.08 0.86
CA ILE A 134 -5.27 13.12 1.46
C ILE A 134 -4.17 13.81 2.27
N ARG A 135 -3.86 15.08 1.98
CA ARG A 135 -2.73 15.79 2.60
C ARG A 135 -2.82 15.94 4.14
N SER A 136 -4.00 15.71 4.72
CA SER A 136 -4.18 15.64 6.17
C SER A 136 -3.81 14.29 6.75
N ASP A 137 -3.79 13.22 5.94
CA ASP A 137 -3.52 11.86 6.39
C ASP A 137 -2.02 11.55 6.41
N ILE A 138 -1.29 12.09 5.41
CA ILE A 138 0.16 11.88 5.23
C ILE A 138 0.85 13.25 5.18
N ASP A 139 1.73 13.53 6.13
CA ASP A 139 2.43 14.82 6.22
C ASP A 139 3.63 14.89 5.26
N PHE A 140 4.37 13.80 5.11
CA PHE A 140 5.56 13.71 4.24
C PHE A 140 5.66 12.35 3.57
N VAL A 141 6.33 12.33 2.42
CA VAL A 141 6.69 11.11 1.70
C VAL A 141 8.18 11.11 1.41
N LEU A 142 8.87 10.07 1.86
CA LEU A 142 10.28 9.83 1.60
C LEU A 142 10.48 8.53 0.82
N THR A 143 11.42 8.53 -0.11
CA THR A 143 11.86 7.32 -0.79
C THR A 143 12.87 6.56 0.06
N PHE A 144 13.12 5.28 -0.26
CA PHE A 144 14.18 4.53 0.44
C PHE A 144 15.56 5.13 0.20
N GLU A 145 15.80 5.71 -0.99
CA GLU A 145 17.03 6.43 -1.30
C GLU A 145 17.21 7.66 -0.39
N GLU A 146 16.15 8.46 -0.19
CA GLU A 146 16.18 9.61 0.70
C GLU A 146 16.43 9.20 2.17
N VAL A 147 15.81 8.11 2.60
CA VAL A 147 16.01 7.57 3.95
C VAL A 147 17.41 6.96 4.11
N ALA A 148 17.99 6.34 3.06
CA ALA A 148 19.38 5.91 3.08
C ALA A 148 20.33 7.08 3.36
N GLY A 149 20.07 8.24 2.74
CA GLY A 149 20.81 9.48 3.03
C GLY A 149 20.65 9.93 4.50
N MET A 150 19.46 9.78 5.09
CA MET A 150 19.22 10.09 6.51
C MET A 150 19.99 9.13 7.44
N PHE A 151 20.00 7.83 7.18
CA PHE A 151 20.78 6.86 7.92
C PHE A 151 22.27 7.15 7.87
N ALA A 152 22.78 7.48 6.67
CA ALA A 152 24.19 7.85 6.50
C ALA A 152 24.54 9.14 7.25
N ALA A 153 23.72 10.18 7.16
CA ALA A 153 23.94 11.47 7.83
C ALA A 153 23.87 11.38 9.36
N LYS A 154 23.16 10.38 9.89
CA LYS A 154 23.06 10.08 11.34
C LYS A 154 24.05 9.01 11.79
N GLU A 155 24.87 8.49 10.86
CA GLU A 155 25.85 7.42 11.15
C GLU A 155 25.23 6.20 11.84
N VAL A 156 24.00 5.82 11.44
CA VAL A 156 23.31 4.68 12.06
C VAL A 156 23.95 3.38 11.62
N ASP A 157 24.64 2.70 12.55
CA ASP A 157 25.19 1.36 12.32
C ASP A 157 24.12 0.29 12.57
N PHE A 158 23.62 -0.36 11.52
CA PHE A 158 22.62 -1.42 11.62
C PHE A 158 23.10 -2.65 12.39
N ASN A 159 24.42 -2.87 12.53
CA ASN A 159 24.93 -3.95 13.36
C ASN A 159 24.76 -3.64 14.86
N ALA A 160 24.88 -2.35 15.23
CA ALA A 160 24.70 -1.89 16.60
C ALA A 160 23.23 -1.66 16.99
N VAL A 161 22.30 -1.59 16.01
CA VAL A 161 20.86 -1.46 16.29
C VAL A 161 20.37 -2.73 17.00
N GLU A 162 19.70 -2.56 18.13
CA GLU A 162 19.09 -3.64 18.89
C GLU A 162 17.95 -4.32 18.13
N VAL A 163 17.80 -5.62 18.37
CA VAL A 163 16.66 -6.41 17.86
C VAL A 163 15.41 -6.04 18.65
N ASP A 164 14.30 -5.86 17.95
CA ASP A 164 12.97 -5.75 18.57
C ASP A 164 12.37 -7.17 18.67
N GLU A 165 12.00 -7.59 19.85
CA GLU A 165 11.35 -8.89 20.09
C GLU A 165 9.89 -8.90 19.64
N LYS A 166 9.28 -7.72 19.46
CA LYS A 166 7.90 -7.59 18.98
C LYS A 166 7.83 -7.66 17.46
N PRO A 167 6.77 -8.26 16.89
CA PRO A 167 6.57 -8.20 15.45
C PRO A 167 6.48 -6.75 14.98
N LEU A 168 6.93 -6.47 13.78
CA LEU A 168 6.90 -5.11 13.21
C LEU A 168 5.45 -4.60 13.15
N SER A 169 4.51 -5.46 12.79
CA SER A 169 3.07 -5.22 12.85
C SER A 169 2.28 -6.54 12.93
N PHE A 170 0.97 -6.43 13.07
CA PHE A 170 0.01 -7.54 12.96
C PHE A 170 -0.64 -7.59 11.56
N SER A 171 0.10 -7.22 10.53
CA SER A 171 -0.33 -7.35 9.14
C SER A 171 -0.28 -8.80 8.66
N SER A 172 -1.02 -9.06 7.58
CA SER A 172 -1.04 -10.37 6.92
C SER A 172 0.13 -10.57 5.94
N ALA A 173 0.36 -11.83 5.58
CA ALA A 173 1.23 -12.20 4.48
C ALA A 173 0.72 -11.63 3.14
N ASP A 174 -0.59 -11.55 2.95
CA ASP A 174 -1.19 -10.93 1.76
C ASP A 174 -0.89 -9.44 1.70
N GLY A 175 -1.05 -8.68 2.79
CA GLY A 175 -0.72 -7.26 2.84
C GLY A 175 0.76 -6.97 2.52
N ARG A 176 1.69 -7.78 3.04
CA ARG A 176 3.11 -7.68 2.68
C ARG A 176 3.37 -8.02 1.21
N GLY A 177 2.53 -8.90 0.63
CA GLY A 177 2.60 -9.31 -0.77
C GLY A 177 2.35 -8.19 -1.79
N PHE A 178 1.71 -7.09 -1.40
CA PHE A 178 1.43 -5.93 -2.27
C PHE A 178 2.68 -5.35 -2.94
N ALA A 179 3.84 -5.55 -2.36
CA ALA A 179 5.09 -5.02 -2.89
C ALA A 179 5.53 -5.63 -4.23
N VAL A 180 5.00 -6.79 -4.61
CA VAL A 180 5.35 -7.52 -5.83
C VAL A 180 4.16 -7.52 -6.78
N SER A 181 4.42 -7.43 -8.09
CA SER A 181 3.35 -7.49 -9.12
C SER A 181 2.56 -8.80 -9.03
N GLY A 182 1.24 -8.72 -9.15
CA GLY A 182 0.30 -9.83 -8.93
C GLY A 182 -0.10 -10.00 -7.46
N GLY A 183 0.57 -9.34 -6.53
CA GLY A 183 0.33 -9.48 -5.09
C GLY A 183 -0.98 -8.87 -4.64
N VAL A 184 -1.40 -7.75 -5.24
CA VAL A 184 -2.66 -7.08 -4.90
C VAL A 184 -3.85 -7.93 -5.33
N ALA A 185 -3.90 -8.32 -6.60
CA ALA A 185 -4.98 -9.16 -7.10
C ALA A 185 -5.06 -10.50 -6.35
N LYS A 186 -3.91 -11.10 -6.02
CA LYS A 186 -3.87 -12.32 -5.21
C LYS A 186 -4.47 -12.13 -3.83
N ALA A 187 -4.14 -11.04 -3.15
CA ALA A 187 -4.69 -10.73 -1.84
C ALA A 187 -6.21 -10.55 -1.89
N VAL A 188 -6.71 -9.79 -2.88
CA VAL A 188 -8.16 -9.58 -3.09
C VAL A 188 -8.87 -10.91 -3.38
N VAL A 189 -8.31 -11.75 -4.25
CA VAL A 189 -8.87 -13.10 -4.53
C VAL A 189 -8.90 -13.96 -3.27
N ASN A 190 -7.82 -13.97 -2.48
CA ASN A 190 -7.78 -14.71 -1.22
C ASN A 190 -8.86 -14.23 -0.24
N ALA A 191 -9.06 -12.90 -0.14
CA ALA A 191 -10.11 -12.32 0.70
C ALA A 191 -11.51 -12.70 0.21
N ILE A 192 -11.76 -12.63 -1.11
CA ILE A 192 -13.05 -13.06 -1.70
C ILE A 192 -13.32 -14.52 -1.37
N HIS A 193 -12.38 -15.42 -1.62
CA HIS A 193 -12.57 -16.86 -1.34
C HIS A 193 -12.76 -17.17 0.15
N LYS A 194 -12.22 -16.32 1.03
CA LYS A 194 -12.46 -16.45 2.48
C LYS A 194 -13.86 -16.00 2.87
N LEU A 195 -14.41 -14.97 2.20
CA LEU A 195 -15.74 -14.41 2.44
C LEU A 195 -16.83 -15.18 1.71
N ASP A 196 -16.56 -15.64 0.50
CA ASP A 196 -17.44 -16.43 -0.36
C ASP A 196 -16.63 -17.51 -1.11
N PRO A 197 -16.51 -18.73 -0.56
CA PRO A 197 -15.70 -19.81 -1.12
C PRO A 197 -16.13 -20.29 -2.51
N GLU A 198 -17.40 -20.10 -2.88
CA GLU A 198 -17.96 -20.53 -4.17
C GLU A 198 -17.77 -19.47 -5.28
N ARG A 199 -17.32 -18.28 -4.93
CA ARG A 199 -17.14 -17.18 -5.88
C ARG A 199 -15.92 -17.42 -6.76
N GLU A 200 -16.13 -17.63 -8.05
CA GLU A 200 -15.04 -17.64 -9.03
C GLU A 200 -14.56 -16.22 -9.33
N VAL A 201 -13.25 -16.00 -9.30
CA VAL A 201 -12.62 -14.73 -9.63
C VAL A 201 -11.56 -14.94 -10.70
N LYS A 202 -11.75 -14.29 -11.85
CA LYS A 202 -10.77 -14.27 -12.93
C LYS A 202 -9.90 -13.02 -12.78
N VAL A 203 -8.60 -13.18 -12.98
CA VAL A 203 -7.61 -12.10 -12.81
C VAL A 203 -6.84 -11.88 -14.10
N ALA A 204 -6.56 -10.60 -14.40
CA ALA A 204 -5.56 -10.23 -15.40
C ALA A 204 -4.66 -9.13 -14.84
N ASN A 205 -3.34 -9.32 -14.98
CA ASN A 205 -2.32 -8.43 -14.44
C ASN A 205 -1.52 -7.77 -15.56
N ALA A 206 -1.08 -6.52 -15.32
CA ALA A 206 -0.11 -5.84 -16.18
C ALA A 206 0.91 -5.09 -15.33
N GLN A 207 2.16 -5.07 -15.81
CA GLN A 207 3.26 -4.36 -15.16
C GLN A 207 4.04 -3.54 -16.18
N GLY A 208 4.35 -2.29 -15.82
CA GLY A 208 4.80 -1.28 -16.77
C GLY A 208 3.62 -0.59 -17.46
N LEU A 209 3.71 0.72 -17.66
CA LEU A 209 2.58 1.53 -18.17
C LEU A 209 2.12 1.09 -19.57
N ASP A 210 3.04 0.65 -20.45
CA ASP A 210 2.68 0.21 -21.79
C ASP A 210 1.82 -1.07 -21.78
N GLU A 211 2.15 -2.04 -20.92
CA GLU A 211 1.33 -3.24 -20.74
C GLU A 211 0.01 -2.91 -20.06
N CYS A 212 0.01 -1.98 -19.12
CA CYS A 212 -1.20 -1.47 -18.49
C CYS A 212 -2.16 -0.82 -19.52
N VAL A 213 -1.63 -0.04 -20.46
CA VAL A 213 -2.43 0.55 -21.57
C VAL A 213 -3.01 -0.55 -22.46
N LYS A 214 -2.24 -1.59 -22.78
CA LYS A 214 -2.75 -2.73 -23.57
C LYS A 214 -3.86 -3.47 -22.83
N LEU A 215 -3.68 -3.74 -21.53
CA LEU A 215 -4.69 -4.37 -20.68
C LEU A 215 -6.01 -3.58 -20.72
N LEU A 216 -5.95 -2.25 -20.54
CA LEU A 216 -7.15 -1.39 -20.55
C LEU A 216 -7.84 -1.32 -21.93
N ARG A 217 -7.07 -1.30 -23.02
CA ARG A 217 -7.63 -1.37 -24.38
C ARG A 217 -8.42 -2.66 -24.58
N MET A 218 -7.89 -3.78 -24.12
CA MET A 218 -8.55 -5.08 -24.20
C MET A 218 -9.79 -5.15 -23.28
N ALA A 219 -9.71 -4.56 -22.08
CA ALA A 219 -10.83 -4.47 -21.15
C ALA A 219 -11.98 -3.63 -21.77
N LYS A 220 -11.65 -2.48 -22.34
CA LYS A 220 -12.60 -1.63 -23.06
C LYS A 220 -13.27 -2.35 -24.25
N ALA A 221 -12.55 -3.26 -24.91
CA ALA A 221 -13.08 -4.10 -25.99
C ALA A 221 -13.91 -5.31 -25.46
N GLY A 222 -14.16 -5.42 -24.16
CA GLY A 222 -14.99 -6.46 -23.54
C GLY A 222 -14.28 -7.79 -23.27
N LYS A 223 -12.95 -7.87 -23.45
CA LYS A 223 -12.21 -9.13 -23.24
C LYS A 223 -12.20 -9.59 -21.78
N TYR A 224 -12.30 -8.68 -20.84
CA TYR A 224 -12.14 -8.93 -19.42
C TYR A 224 -13.42 -8.73 -18.61
N ASN A 225 -14.58 -9.05 -19.18
CA ASN A 225 -15.83 -9.04 -18.43
C ASN A 225 -15.81 -10.10 -17.32
N GLY A 226 -16.15 -9.70 -16.09
CA GLY A 226 -16.09 -10.54 -14.90
C GLY A 226 -14.70 -10.66 -14.26
N TYR A 227 -13.73 -9.82 -14.67
CA TYR A 227 -12.35 -9.91 -14.18
C TYR A 227 -12.03 -8.85 -13.12
N LEU A 228 -11.12 -9.22 -12.22
CA LEU A 228 -10.31 -8.29 -11.43
C LEU A 228 -9.03 -7.96 -12.20
N LEU A 229 -8.76 -6.68 -12.43
CA LEU A 229 -7.58 -6.22 -13.16
C LEU A 229 -6.58 -5.59 -12.20
N GLU A 230 -5.33 -6.03 -12.23
CA GLU A 230 -4.24 -5.37 -11.52
C GLU A 230 -3.31 -4.66 -12.50
N GLY A 231 -3.04 -3.37 -12.25
CA GLY A 231 -2.02 -2.61 -12.95
C GLY A 231 -0.95 -2.07 -12.03
N MET A 232 0.31 -2.36 -12.34
CA MET A 232 1.49 -1.81 -11.68
C MET A 232 2.32 -0.99 -12.66
N ALA A 233 2.58 0.29 -12.35
CA ALA A 233 3.38 1.14 -13.24
C ALA A 233 4.85 0.72 -13.32
N CYS A 234 5.38 0.10 -12.29
CA CYS A 234 6.75 -0.39 -12.24
C CYS A 234 6.80 -1.88 -12.60
N PRO A 235 7.63 -2.32 -13.58
CA PRO A 235 7.85 -3.71 -13.88
C PRO A 235 8.42 -4.46 -12.66
N GLY A 236 7.75 -5.53 -12.22
CA GLY A 236 8.08 -6.24 -10.97
C GLY A 236 7.29 -5.78 -9.75
N GLY A 237 6.56 -4.65 -9.83
CA GLY A 237 5.81 -4.06 -8.72
C GLY A 237 6.59 -2.99 -7.96
N CYS A 238 6.19 -2.74 -6.72
CA CYS A 238 6.79 -1.69 -5.88
C CYS A 238 8.26 -1.93 -5.55
N VAL A 239 8.72 -3.18 -5.54
CA VAL A 239 10.14 -3.55 -5.35
C VAL A 239 11.06 -3.00 -6.45
N ALA A 240 10.50 -2.57 -7.60
CA ALA A 240 11.19 -1.93 -8.71
C ALA A 240 10.86 -0.44 -8.85
N GLY A 241 10.31 0.18 -7.80
CA GLY A 241 9.96 1.60 -7.80
C GLY A 241 11.18 2.52 -7.92
N ALA A 242 10.96 3.74 -8.42
CA ALA A 242 12.02 4.71 -8.71
C ALA A 242 12.84 5.14 -7.48
N GLY A 243 12.32 4.94 -6.27
CA GLY A 243 13.02 5.27 -5.01
C GLY A 243 13.60 4.06 -4.28
N THR A 244 13.79 2.92 -4.98
CA THR A 244 14.47 1.72 -4.44
C THR A 244 15.98 1.84 -4.57
N ILE A 245 16.71 1.14 -3.72
CA ILE A 245 18.19 1.15 -3.68
C ILE A 245 18.81 -0.22 -3.89
N ASN A 246 17.99 -1.26 -4.07
CA ASN A 246 18.48 -2.61 -4.31
C ASN A 246 17.87 -3.20 -5.59
N ASN A 247 18.46 -4.31 -6.05
CA ASN A 247 17.97 -5.04 -7.21
C ASN A 247 16.54 -5.57 -6.97
N PRO A 248 15.60 -5.35 -7.92
CA PRO A 248 14.20 -5.76 -7.76
C PRO A 248 13.99 -7.24 -7.47
N ASP A 249 14.72 -8.14 -8.14
CA ASP A 249 14.57 -9.59 -7.96
C ASP A 249 15.00 -10.02 -6.54
N LYS A 250 16.11 -9.44 -6.04
CA LYS A 250 16.55 -9.67 -4.66
C LYS A 250 15.54 -9.13 -3.66
N SER A 251 15.01 -7.94 -3.89
CA SER A 251 14.00 -7.33 -3.04
C SER A 251 12.70 -8.14 -3.04
N ALA A 252 12.27 -8.68 -4.20
CA ALA A 252 11.11 -9.57 -4.28
C ALA A 252 11.31 -10.84 -3.44
N MET A 253 12.51 -11.43 -3.46
CA MET A 253 12.83 -12.60 -2.62
C MET A 253 12.77 -12.26 -1.12
N GLU A 254 13.24 -11.09 -0.71
CA GLU A 254 13.15 -10.65 0.69
C GLU A 254 11.70 -10.35 1.11
N VAL A 255 10.87 -9.82 0.22
CA VAL A 255 9.42 -9.69 0.45
C VAL A 255 8.78 -11.06 0.68
N LEU A 256 9.13 -12.08 -0.13
CA LEU A 256 8.63 -13.44 0.06
C LEU A 256 9.06 -14.06 1.40
N LYS A 257 10.25 -13.70 1.91
CA LYS A 257 10.68 -14.10 3.26
C LYS A 257 9.88 -13.36 4.32
N SER A 258 9.71 -12.04 4.20
CA SER A 258 8.96 -11.23 5.16
C SER A 258 7.48 -11.66 5.27
N LYS A 259 6.89 -12.16 4.19
CA LYS A 259 5.55 -12.77 4.22
C LYS A 259 5.46 -13.94 5.21
N LYS A 260 6.51 -14.77 5.30
CA LYS A 260 6.55 -15.92 6.23
C LYS A 260 6.67 -15.50 7.69
N GLU A 261 7.07 -14.26 7.95
CA GLU A 261 7.17 -13.66 9.29
C GLU A 261 5.86 -12.98 9.72
N SER A 262 4.83 -12.97 8.87
CA SER A 262 3.53 -12.38 9.19
C SER A 262 2.79 -13.19 10.23
N CYS A 263 2.09 -12.49 11.14
CA CYS A 263 1.27 -13.12 12.17
C CYS A 263 -0.02 -13.76 11.60
N PHE A 264 -0.46 -13.29 10.44
CA PHE A 264 -1.67 -13.73 9.76
C PHE A 264 -1.38 -14.07 8.30
N GLU A 265 -2.12 -15.03 7.73
CA GLU A 265 -1.98 -15.39 6.32
C GLU A 265 -2.76 -14.41 5.43
N GLY A 266 -4.04 -14.23 5.70
CA GLY A 266 -4.96 -13.42 4.90
C GLY A 266 -5.34 -12.10 5.55
N ALA A 267 -5.68 -11.12 4.71
CA ALA A 267 -6.10 -9.78 5.13
C ALA A 267 -7.31 -9.81 6.09
N VAL A 268 -8.28 -10.70 5.82
CA VAL A 268 -9.52 -10.84 6.62
C VAL A 268 -9.29 -11.40 8.02
N ASP A 269 -8.12 -11.97 8.30
CA ASP A 269 -7.79 -12.57 9.58
C ASP A 269 -7.14 -11.56 10.55
N THR A 270 -6.85 -10.35 10.08
CA THR A 270 -6.14 -9.34 10.88
C THR A 270 -7.07 -8.59 11.85
N PRO A 271 -6.55 -8.11 13.00
CA PRO A 271 -7.37 -7.45 14.02
C PRO A 271 -7.82 -6.02 13.61
N PHE A 272 -7.43 -5.53 12.44
CA PHE A 272 -7.73 -4.17 11.99
C PHE A 272 -9.01 -4.06 11.16
N ILE A 273 -9.60 -5.18 10.75
CA ILE A 273 -10.76 -5.21 9.83
C ILE A 273 -11.96 -4.47 10.42
N ASP A 274 -12.19 -4.57 11.72
CA ASP A 274 -13.29 -3.86 12.40
C ASP A 274 -13.12 -2.34 12.38
N ARG A 275 -11.93 -1.83 12.07
CA ARG A 275 -11.65 -0.39 11.94
C ARG A 275 -12.05 0.18 10.59
N LEU A 276 -12.22 -0.65 9.57
CA LEU A 276 -12.49 -0.20 8.20
C LEU A 276 -13.74 0.71 8.15
N SER A 277 -14.85 0.31 8.78
CA SER A 277 -16.08 1.11 8.80
C SER A 277 -15.92 2.49 9.43
N THR A 278 -15.05 2.65 10.42
CA THR A 278 -14.78 3.96 11.04
C THR A 278 -13.91 4.85 10.16
N LEU A 279 -13.03 4.27 9.35
CA LEU A 279 -12.19 5.00 8.40
C LEU A 279 -12.99 5.46 7.17
N GLU A 280 -13.95 4.66 6.71
CA GLU A 280 -14.91 5.01 5.64
C GLU A 280 -15.83 6.17 6.05
N ASN A 281 -16.35 6.16 7.28
CA ASN A 281 -17.21 7.23 7.78
C ASN A 281 -16.53 8.60 7.82
N MET A 282 -15.22 8.65 8.05
CA MET A 282 -14.45 9.89 7.94
C MET A 282 -14.42 10.44 6.50
N TYR A 283 -14.51 9.57 5.49
CA TYR A 283 -14.58 9.97 4.09
C TYR A 283 -15.92 10.63 3.74
N ASN A 284 -17.02 10.07 4.21
CA ASN A 284 -18.37 10.57 3.97
C ASN A 284 -18.63 11.95 4.63
N GLU A 285 -17.99 12.27 5.74
CA GLU A 285 -18.07 13.60 6.35
C GLU A 285 -17.32 14.66 5.55
N PHE A 286 -16.16 14.32 4.95
CA PHE A 286 -15.39 15.24 4.12
C PHE A 286 -16.08 15.54 2.78
N ASP A 287 -16.78 14.59 2.16
CA ASP A 287 -17.53 14.83 0.93
C ASP A 287 -18.80 15.65 1.16
N LYS A 288 -19.46 15.49 2.31
CA LYS A 288 -20.57 16.35 2.73
C LYS A 288 -20.16 17.82 2.95
N MET A 289 -18.89 18.07 3.31
CA MET A 289 -18.35 19.43 3.44
C MET A 289 -17.98 20.10 2.10
N LYS A 290 -17.99 19.37 0.98
CA LYS A 290 -17.77 19.94 -0.36
C LYS A 290 -19.04 20.41 -1.05
N GLU A 291 -20.21 20.07 -0.51
CA GLU A 291 -21.52 20.51 -1.01
C GLU A 291 -22.01 21.82 -0.35
N ILE A 292 -21.18 22.43 0.52
CA ILE A 292 -21.37 23.77 1.07
C ILE A 292 -20.28 24.70 0.50
#